data_71e56be1a38e481f1d027341787ffe09
#
_entry.id   71e56be1a38e481f1d027341787ffe09
#
_cell.length_a   1.000
_cell.length_b   1.000
_cell.length_c   1.000
_cell.angle_alpha   90.00
_cell.angle_beta   90.00
_cell.angle_gamma   90.00
#
_symmetry.space_group_name_H-M   'P 1'
#
loop_
_entity.id
_entity.type
_entity.pdbx_description
1 polymer ?
#
loop_
_entity_poly.entity_id
_entity_poly.type
_entity_poly.pdbx_seq_one_letter_code
_entity_poly.pdbx_strand_id
1 'polypeptide(L)'
;TEFLDYILAVKVVDGVNAAIAHIAAHSTGHSEAIVTKDEQAARAFLSQVDSAAVYWNASTRFTDGGEFGLGCEMGISTQKLHARGPMGLQELCTYKYIIRGTGQIR
;
A
#
# COMPACT_ATOMS: atom_id res chain seq x y z
N THR A 1 5.98 -1.04 16.50
CA THR A 1 6.64 -0.09 17.42
C THR A 1 7.49 0.87 16.61
N GLU A 2 7.29 2.15 16.79
CA GLU A 2 8.19 3.19 16.30
C GLU A 2 9.22 3.50 17.40
N PHE A 3 10.49 3.38 17.05
CA PHE A 3 11.57 3.59 18.02
C PHE A 3 11.98 5.07 18.15
N LEU A 4 11.63 5.90 17.17
CA LEU A 4 11.99 7.32 17.06
C LEU A 4 13.50 7.58 17.15
N ASP A 5 14.31 6.63 16.70
CA ASP A 5 15.76 6.64 16.68
C ASP A 5 16.27 5.70 15.58
N TYR A 6 17.59 5.70 15.30
CA TYR A 6 18.25 4.79 14.37
C TYR A 6 18.29 3.35 14.90
N ILE A 7 17.12 2.76 15.15
CA ILE A 7 16.93 1.40 15.67
C ILE A 7 16.16 0.58 14.67
N LEU A 8 16.69 -0.59 14.29
CA LEU A 8 16.07 -1.52 13.36
C LEU A 8 15.80 -2.86 14.08
N ALA A 9 14.55 -3.29 14.06
CA ALA A 9 14.19 -4.64 14.47
C ALA A 9 14.47 -5.63 13.33
N VAL A 10 15.17 -6.73 13.62
CA VAL A 10 15.52 -7.75 12.63
C VAL A 10 15.04 -9.12 13.13
N LYS A 11 14.40 -9.88 12.24
CA LYS A 11 14.01 -11.26 12.47
C LYS A 11 14.40 -12.13 11.29
N VAL A 12 15.05 -13.25 11.55
CA VAL A 12 15.31 -14.28 10.54
C VAL A 12 14.15 -15.25 10.49
N VAL A 13 13.72 -15.62 9.27
CA VAL A 13 12.60 -16.54 9.02
C VAL A 13 12.95 -17.53 7.92
N ASP A 14 12.24 -18.66 7.88
CA ASP A 14 12.48 -19.76 6.93
C ASP A 14 11.79 -19.50 5.56
N GLY A 15 12.28 -18.51 4.82
CA GLY A 15 11.84 -18.25 3.45
C GLY A 15 10.65 -17.30 3.33
N VAL A 16 10.20 -17.09 2.08
CA VAL A 16 9.23 -16.07 1.71
C VAL A 16 7.86 -16.28 2.37
N ASN A 17 7.39 -17.52 2.47
CA ASN A 17 6.08 -17.80 3.08
C ASN A 17 6.04 -17.45 4.57
N ALA A 18 7.12 -17.74 5.29
CA ALA A 18 7.25 -17.36 6.69
C ALA A 18 7.36 -15.83 6.87
N ALA A 19 8.03 -15.15 5.93
CA ALA A 19 8.07 -13.68 5.90
C ALA A 19 6.68 -13.09 5.68
N ILE A 20 5.92 -13.60 4.70
CA ILE A 20 4.54 -13.16 4.41
C ILE A 20 3.64 -13.34 5.64
N ALA A 21 3.70 -14.51 6.28
CA ALA A 21 2.94 -14.78 7.50
C ALA A 21 3.33 -13.83 8.65
N HIS A 22 4.61 -13.53 8.80
CA HIS A 22 5.09 -12.57 9.79
C HIS A 22 4.58 -11.16 9.52
N ILE A 23 4.63 -10.70 8.27
CA ILE A 23 4.08 -9.41 7.85
C ILE A 23 2.58 -9.33 8.16
N ALA A 24 1.83 -10.35 7.78
CA ALA A 24 0.39 -10.39 8.03
C ALA A 24 0.02 -10.26 9.52
N ALA A 25 0.88 -10.77 10.41
CA ALA A 25 0.66 -10.75 11.86
C ALA A 25 1.10 -9.44 12.54
N HIS A 26 2.04 -8.70 11.95
CA HIS A 26 2.74 -7.62 12.66
C HIS A 26 2.77 -6.28 11.93
N SER A 27 2.51 -6.25 10.63
CA SER A 27 2.53 -5.01 9.84
C SER A 27 1.35 -4.09 10.15
N THR A 28 1.54 -2.80 9.94
CA THR A 28 0.47 -1.81 9.90
C THR A 28 -0.24 -1.76 8.54
N GLY A 29 0.24 -2.48 7.53
CA GLY A 29 -0.38 -2.62 6.22
C GLY A 29 -0.19 -1.42 5.29
N HIS A 30 0.84 -0.60 5.50
CA HIS A 30 1.12 0.55 4.61
C HIS A 30 2.07 0.17 3.47
N SER A 31 3.33 -0.13 3.76
CA SER A 31 4.35 -0.35 2.73
C SER A 31 5.27 -1.51 3.11
N GLU A 32 5.42 -2.45 2.16
CA GLU A 32 6.28 -3.62 2.32
C GLU A 32 7.15 -3.80 1.08
N ALA A 33 8.35 -4.30 1.24
CA ALA A 33 9.26 -4.54 0.13
C ALA A 33 9.95 -5.88 0.24
N ILE A 34 10.15 -6.54 -0.91
CA ILE A 34 11.03 -7.69 -1.06
C ILE A 34 12.24 -7.31 -1.93
N VAL A 35 13.42 -7.75 -1.51
CA VAL A 35 14.65 -7.67 -2.31
C VAL A 35 15.06 -9.08 -2.67
N THR A 36 14.91 -9.45 -3.93
CA THR A 36 15.21 -10.81 -4.40
C THR A 36 15.48 -10.84 -5.91
N LYS A 37 16.29 -11.81 -6.35
CA LYS A 37 16.43 -12.19 -7.76
C LYS A 37 15.51 -13.34 -8.16
N ASP A 38 14.88 -14.00 -7.19
CA ASP A 38 13.95 -15.09 -7.42
C ASP A 38 12.56 -14.54 -7.75
N GLU A 39 12.17 -14.68 -9.02
CA GLU A 39 10.87 -14.23 -9.50
C GLU A 39 9.68 -14.95 -8.87
N GLN A 40 9.83 -16.22 -8.48
CA GLN A 40 8.74 -16.95 -7.83
C GLN A 40 8.49 -16.39 -6.43
N ALA A 41 9.55 -16.15 -5.67
CA ALA A 41 9.46 -15.50 -4.37
C ALA A 41 8.87 -14.08 -4.48
N ALA A 42 9.31 -13.31 -5.47
CA ALA A 42 8.77 -11.97 -5.72
C ALA A 42 7.27 -12.00 -6.04
N ARG A 43 6.83 -12.87 -6.96
CA ARG A 43 5.41 -13.00 -7.32
C ARG A 43 4.56 -13.45 -6.14
N ALA A 44 5.02 -14.42 -5.36
CA ALA A 44 4.33 -14.87 -4.14
C ALA A 44 4.17 -13.71 -3.15
N PHE A 45 5.24 -12.95 -2.93
CA PHE A 45 5.23 -11.79 -2.04
C PHE A 45 4.24 -10.71 -2.51
N LEU A 46 4.34 -10.27 -3.77
CA LEU A 46 3.49 -9.24 -4.34
C LEU A 46 2.00 -9.60 -4.36
N SER A 47 1.68 -10.89 -4.51
CA SER A 47 0.28 -11.35 -4.57
C SER A 47 -0.35 -11.62 -3.21
N GLN A 48 0.44 -11.98 -2.20
CA GLN A 48 -0.08 -12.41 -0.90
C GLN A 48 0.05 -11.37 0.20
N VAL A 49 0.99 -10.43 0.08
CA VAL A 49 1.11 -9.33 1.05
C VAL A 49 0.01 -8.30 0.78
N ASP A 50 -0.86 -8.10 1.76
CA ASP A 50 -2.04 -7.23 1.64
C ASP A 50 -1.79 -5.86 2.28
N SER A 51 -0.66 -5.24 1.97
CA SER A 51 -0.37 -3.85 2.31
C SER A 51 -0.77 -2.91 1.17
N ALA A 52 -0.95 -1.62 1.47
CA ALA A 52 -1.40 -0.64 0.50
C ALA A 52 -0.40 -0.42 -0.64
N ALA A 53 0.89 -0.55 -0.37
CA ALA A 53 1.96 -0.50 -1.36
C ALA A 53 2.93 -1.66 -1.13
N VAL A 54 3.15 -2.48 -2.16
CA VAL A 54 4.04 -3.64 -2.10
C VAL A 54 5.08 -3.52 -3.21
N TYR A 55 6.35 -3.62 -2.84
CA TYR A 55 7.48 -3.34 -3.71
C TYR A 55 8.34 -4.59 -3.95
N TRP A 56 8.87 -4.70 -5.16
CA TRP A 56 9.90 -5.64 -5.53
C TRP A 56 11.14 -4.88 -6.04
N ASN A 57 12.28 -5.03 -5.34
CA ASN A 57 13.55 -4.41 -5.66
C ASN A 57 13.47 -2.87 -5.81
N ALA A 58 12.59 -2.25 -5.07
CA ALA A 58 12.44 -0.80 -5.02
C ALA A 58 12.34 -0.33 -3.56
N SER A 59 12.69 0.92 -3.33
CA SER A 59 12.61 1.53 -2.00
C SER A 59 11.18 1.87 -1.63
N THR A 60 10.78 1.58 -0.40
CA THR A 60 9.49 2.02 0.17
C THR A 60 9.36 3.54 0.23
N ARG A 61 10.45 4.30 0.07
CA ARG A 61 10.44 5.77 -0.05
C ARG A 61 9.73 6.28 -1.30
N PHE A 62 9.48 5.43 -2.29
CA PHE A 62 8.62 5.79 -3.42
C PHE A 62 7.15 5.91 -3.04
N THR A 63 6.73 5.46 -1.85
CA THR A 63 5.40 5.71 -1.33
C THR A 63 5.30 7.17 -0.85
N ASP A 64 5.17 8.07 -1.79
CA ASP A 64 5.18 9.51 -1.63
C ASP A 64 4.17 10.09 -2.64
N GLY A 65 3.32 11.00 -2.19
CA GLY A 65 2.29 11.61 -3.03
C GLY A 65 2.88 12.39 -4.20
N GLY A 66 4.04 13.01 -4.04
CA GLY A 66 4.77 13.69 -5.11
C GLY A 66 5.26 12.73 -6.17
N GLU A 67 5.87 11.60 -5.78
CA GLU A 67 6.37 10.56 -6.70
C GLU A 67 5.22 9.86 -7.44
N PHE A 68 4.07 9.68 -6.80
CA PHE A 68 2.85 9.14 -7.44
C PHE A 68 2.09 10.17 -8.28
N GLY A 69 2.51 11.43 -8.29
CA GLY A 69 1.87 12.49 -9.06
C GLY A 69 0.53 12.97 -8.49
N LEU A 70 0.29 12.77 -7.19
CA LEU A 70 -0.97 13.11 -6.53
C LEU A 70 -1.04 14.57 -6.06
N GLY A 71 0.07 15.30 -6.12
CA GLY A 71 0.15 16.72 -5.78
C GLY A 71 0.14 17.04 -4.28
N CYS A 72 0.00 16.04 -3.42
CA CYS A 72 0.07 16.15 -1.96
C CYS A 72 0.51 14.83 -1.35
N GLU A 73 0.80 14.85 -0.06
CA GLU A 73 1.28 13.67 0.66
C GLU A 73 0.38 13.37 1.84
N MET A 74 -0.33 12.25 1.76
CA MET A 74 -1.08 11.65 2.84
C MET A 74 -1.05 10.14 2.65
N GLY A 75 -0.87 9.38 3.73
CA GLY A 75 -0.88 7.92 3.70
C GLY A 75 -1.91 7.36 4.67
N ILE A 76 -2.71 6.41 4.22
CA ILE A 76 -3.66 5.66 5.04
C ILE A 76 -3.41 4.16 4.86
N SER A 77 -3.38 3.40 5.96
CA SER A 77 -3.07 1.97 5.92
C SER A 77 -4.03 1.08 6.70
N THR A 78 -4.66 1.59 7.74
CA THR A 78 -5.34 0.77 8.75
C THR A 78 -6.78 0.40 8.39
N GLN A 79 -7.27 0.81 7.22
CA GLN A 79 -8.63 0.49 6.74
C GLN A 79 -8.63 0.17 5.23
N LYS A 80 -9.65 -0.55 4.76
CA LYS A 80 -9.80 -0.97 3.36
C LYS A 80 -11.14 -0.56 2.74
N LEU A 81 -11.99 0.11 3.47
CA LEU A 81 -13.32 0.52 3.00
C LEU A 81 -13.30 1.82 2.17
N HIS A 82 -12.16 2.46 2.10
CA HIS A 82 -11.91 3.67 1.34
C HIS A 82 -10.50 3.64 0.75
N ALA A 83 -10.02 4.74 0.17
CA ALA A 83 -8.65 4.83 -0.32
C ALA A 83 -7.63 4.57 0.79
N ARG A 84 -6.53 3.91 0.46
CA ARG A 84 -5.40 3.63 1.35
C ARG A 84 -4.08 3.76 0.62
N GLY A 85 -2.97 3.81 1.38
CA GLY A 85 -1.64 4.07 0.85
C GLY A 85 -1.48 5.54 0.45
N PRO A 86 -0.72 5.86 -0.59
CA PRO A 86 -0.59 7.22 -1.10
C PRO A 86 -1.94 7.78 -1.51
N MET A 87 -2.28 8.98 -1.02
CA MET A 87 -3.55 9.65 -1.28
C MET A 87 -3.30 11.08 -1.75
N GLY A 88 -4.17 11.53 -2.64
CA GLY A 88 -4.20 12.89 -3.12
C GLY A 88 -5.52 13.60 -2.79
N LEU A 89 -5.72 14.75 -3.40
CA LEU A 89 -6.91 15.55 -3.19
C LEU A 89 -8.18 14.84 -3.67
N GLN A 90 -8.08 14.03 -4.72
CA GLN A 90 -9.21 13.29 -5.28
C GLN A 90 -9.82 12.30 -4.27
N GLU A 91 -8.98 11.59 -3.53
CA GLU A 91 -9.41 10.57 -2.57
C GLU A 91 -10.11 11.18 -1.36
N LEU A 92 -9.90 12.47 -1.11
CA LEU A 92 -10.58 13.23 -0.04
C LEU A 92 -11.93 13.80 -0.47
N CYS A 93 -12.25 13.72 -1.76
CA CYS A 93 -13.47 14.25 -2.33
C CYS A 93 -14.52 13.15 -2.54
N THR A 94 -15.76 13.56 -2.59
CA THR A 94 -16.86 12.73 -3.10
C THR A 94 -17.54 13.46 -4.26
N TYR A 95 -18.38 12.76 -5.00
CA TYR A 95 -19.07 13.32 -6.13
C TYR A 95 -20.56 12.97 -6.12
N LYS A 96 -21.36 13.75 -6.85
CA LYS A 96 -22.76 13.46 -7.13
C LYS A 96 -23.01 13.50 -8.63
N TYR A 97 -23.92 12.69 -9.07
CA TYR A 97 -24.42 12.76 -10.45
C TYR A 97 -25.50 13.82 -10.56
N ILE A 98 -25.43 14.65 -11.58
CA ILE A 98 -26.49 15.59 -11.97
C ILE A 98 -27.00 15.12 -13.33
N ILE A 99 -28.22 14.62 -13.36
CA ILE A 99 -28.85 14.11 -14.57
C ILE A 99 -29.96 15.08 -14.98
N ARG A 100 -29.84 15.61 -16.19
CA ARG A 100 -30.81 16.49 -16.77
C ARG A 100 -31.48 15.78 -17.95
N GLY A 101 -32.79 15.63 -17.89
CA GLY A 101 -33.59 14.99 -18.94
C GLY A 101 -34.62 15.91 -19.53
N THR A 102 -35.20 15.50 -20.65
CA THR A 102 -36.32 16.20 -21.33
C THR A 102 -37.57 15.32 -21.43
N GLY A 103 -37.68 14.32 -20.51
CA GLY A 103 -38.81 13.40 -20.47
C GLY A 103 -38.51 11.99 -21.01
N GLN A 104 -37.23 11.62 -21.11
CA GLN A 104 -36.85 10.26 -21.51
C GLN A 104 -37.40 9.24 -20.52
N ILE A 105 -37.91 8.15 -21.06
CA ILE A 105 -38.32 6.96 -20.31
C ILE A 105 -37.38 5.80 -20.64
N ARG A 106 -37.27 4.86 -19.70
CA ARG A 106 -36.46 3.64 -19.86
C ARG A 106 -37.37 2.49 -20.31
#